data_a25be780044f7b0f791caedc40ffb873
#
_entry.id   a25be780044f7b0f791caedc40ffb873
#
_cell.length_a   1.000
_cell.length_b   1.000
_cell.length_c   1.000
_cell.angle_alpha   90.00
_cell.angle_beta   90.00
_cell.angle_gamma   90.00
#
_symmetry.space_group_name_H-M   'P 1'
#
loop_
_entity.id
_entity.type
_entity.pdbx_description
1 polymer ?
#
loop_
_entity_poly.entity_id
_entity_poly.type
_entity_poly.pdbx_seq_one_letter_code
_entity_poly.pdbx_strand_id
1 'polypeptide(L)'
;EITRYEMAQMVAKAMAKEDQVNAQQKAMIDRLAAEFSEELNNLGVRVSNLENRIDNVKWEGKLQYEYTRKKVDGVDANLKFRLEPEATVNDHWKVKARIDADWDTVDDQGAERKIEGVDVHDNAVKLKRAYVAGHYGTTDINAGLIPYYSEQGVVFDGEFSGASVTLGKDQPLAGTLLAGRAREIHADAAGAPSNVQGLNVTWKPSEEF
;
A
#
# COMPACT_ATOMS: atom_id res chain seq x y z
N GLU A 1 35.53 24.51 -15.72
CA GLU A 1 34.88 25.60 -14.96
C GLU A 1 33.80 25.01 -14.08
N ILE A 2 33.85 25.32 -12.78
CA ILE A 2 32.81 24.89 -11.83
C ILE A 2 31.66 25.89 -11.97
N THR A 3 30.46 25.36 -12.14
CA THR A 3 29.25 26.20 -12.22
C THR A 3 28.83 26.69 -10.83
N ARG A 4 28.07 27.79 -10.74
CA ARG A 4 27.53 28.29 -9.46
C ARG A 4 26.69 27.24 -8.74
N TYR A 5 25.98 26.40 -9.47
CA TYR A 5 25.20 25.30 -8.94
C TYR A 5 26.03 24.19 -8.27
N GLU A 6 27.16 23.84 -8.89
CA GLU A 6 28.11 22.87 -8.31
C GLU A 6 28.77 23.41 -7.04
N MET A 7 29.09 24.71 -7.03
CA MET A 7 29.58 25.39 -5.83
C MET A 7 28.55 25.41 -4.71
N ALA A 8 27.30 25.71 -5.00
CA ALA A 8 26.20 25.66 -4.02
C ALA A 8 26.01 24.25 -3.43
N GLN A 9 26.16 23.20 -4.23
CA GLN A 9 26.11 21.79 -3.73
C GLN A 9 27.30 21.48 -2.79
N MET A 10 28.48 22.00 -3.08
CA MET A 10 29.65 21.85 -2.20
C MET A 10 29.44 22.59 -0.87
N VAL A 11 28.91 23.82 -0.93
CA VAL A 11 28.56 24.60 0.26
C VAL A 11 27.50 23.88 1.11
N ALA A 12 26.45 23.34 0.50
CA ALA A 12 25.44 22.55 1.21
C ALA A 12 26.02 21.31 1.94
N LYS A 13 26.96 20.61 1.30
CA LYS A 13 27.69 19.49 1.93
C LYS A 13 28.61 19.94 3.07
N ALA A 14 29.20 21.11 2.96
CA ALA A 14 30.03 21.69 4.03
C ALA A 14 29.17 22.12 5.23
N MET A 15 28.00 22.72 5.00
CA MET A 15 27.02 23.08 6.04
C MET A 15 26.54 21.85 6.80
N ALA A 16 26.31 20.73 6.12
CA ALA A 16 25.90 19.46 6.77
C ALA A 16 26.97 18.87 7.72
N LYS A 17 28.21 19.36 7.67
CA LYS A 17 29.33 18.95 8.53
C LYS A 17 29.84 20.09 9.44
N GLU A 18 29.05 21.13 9.60
CA GLU A 18 29.43 22.36 10.33
C GLU A 18 29.81 22.08 11.80
N ASP A 19 29.24 21.02 12.41
CA ASP A 19 29.57 20.61 13.77
C ASP A 19 30.96 20.00 13.93
N GLN A 20 31.65 19.69 12.83
CA GLN A 20 32.95 19.02 12.80
C GLN A 20 34.10 19.96 12.41
N VAL A 21 33.82 21.23 12.20
CA VAL A 21 34.81 22.22 11.72
C VAL A 21 35.17 23.22 12.79
N ASN A 22 36.36 23.89 12.62
CA ASN A 22 36.80 24.95 13.54
C ASN A 22 36.08 26.29 13.27
N ALA A 23 36.21 27.24 14.20
CA ALA A 23 35.54 28.52 14.13
C ALA A 23 35.87 29.36 12.87
N GLN A 24 37.06 29.22 12.32
CA GLN A 24 37.42 29.92 11.08
C GLN A 24 36.78 29.30 9.86
N GLN A 25 36.73 27.98 9.81
CA GLN A 25 36.05 27.23 8.76
C GLN A 25 34.54 27.47 8.78
N LYS A 26 33.93 27.50 9.99
CA LYS A 26 32.51 27.84 10.15
C LYS A 26 32.20 29.24 9.58
N ALA A 27 32.97 30.26 9.95
CA ALA A 27 32.79 31.61 9.43
C ALA A 27 32.93 31.69 7.89
N MET A 28 33.77 30.83 7.29
CA MET A 28 33.89 30.74 5.84
C MET A 28 32.66 30.05 5.20
N ILE A 29 32.16 29.01 5.82
CA ILE A 29 30.92 28.30 5.38
C ILE A 29 29.73 29.25 5.43
N ASP A 30 29.55 30.01 6.54
CA ASP A 30 28.48 30.99 6.69
C ASP A 30 28.53 32.07 5.61
N ARG A 31 29.73 32.56 5.30
CA ARG A 31 29.94 33.58 4.26
C ARG A 31 29.60 33.05 2.86
N LEU A 32 30.00 31.82 2.56
CA LEU A 32 29.67 31.17 1.29
C LEU A 32 28.17 30.84 1.22
N ALA A 33 27.56 30.42 2.30
CA ALA A 33 26.12 30.16 2.37
C ALA A 33 25.30 31.45 2.10
N ALA A 34 25.75 32.59 2.60
CA ALA A 34 25.12 33.89 2.30
C ALA A 34 25.31 34.30 0.82
N GLU A 35 26.46 34.02 0.22
CA GLU A 35 26.74 34.35 -1.19
C GLU A 35 25.95 33.46 -2.17
N PHE A 36 25.76 32.18 -1.82
CA PHE A 36 25.01 31.20 -2.64
C PHE A 36 23.59 30.96 -2.15
N SER A 37 23.02 31.90 -1.38
CA SER A 37 21.69 31.72 -0.74
C SER A 37 20.57 31.44 -1.74
N GLU A 38 20.61 32.06 -2.93
CA GLU A 38 19.61 31.87 -3.98
C GLU A 38 19.68 30.44 -4.57
N GLU A 39 20.91 30.00 -4.89
CA GLU A 39 21.14 28.66 -5.42
C GLU A 39 20.86 27.59 -4.38
N LEU A 40 21.16 27.80 -3.10
CA LEU A 40 20.87 26.94 -1.99
C LEU A 40 19.34 26.79 -1.76
N ASN A 41 18.61 27.92 -1.81
CA ASN A 41 17.15 27.91 -1.75
C ASN A 41 16.54 27.13 -2.91
N ASN A 42 17.05 27.32 -4.13
CA ASN A 42 16.60 26.57 -5.30
C ASN A 42 16.92 25.07 -5.20
N LEU A 43 18.07 24.70 -4.64
CA LEU A 43 18.43 23.31 -4.34
C LEU A 43 17.50 22.73 -3.27
N GLY A 44 17.23 23.44 -2.19
CA GLY A 44 16.34 23.04 -1.12
C GLY A 44 14.92 22.80 -1.62
N VAL A 45 14.38 23.70 -2.42
CA VAL A 45 13.05 23.51 -3.04
C VAL A 45 13.03 22.30 -3.98
N ARG A 46 14.08 22.06 -4.75
CA ARG A 46 14.17 20.89 -5.63
C ARG A 46 14.30 19.59 -4.86
N VAL A 47 15.08 19.56 -3.79
CA VAL A 47 15.23 18.39 -2.91
C VAL A 47 13.90 18.10 -2.21
N SER A 48 13.28 19.11 -1.61
CA SER A 48 11.95 18.97 -0.97
C SER A 48 10.88 18.50 -1.95
N ASN A 49 10.86 19.02 -3.17
CA ASN A 49 9.93 18.55 -4.21
C ASN A 49 10.23 17.13 -4.67
N LEU A 50 11.49 16.70 -4.64
CA LEU A 50 11.87 15.33 -4.97
C LEU A 50 11.51 14.37 -3.84
N GLU A 51 11.80 14.74 -2.59
CA GLU A 51 11.41 14.00 -1.39
C GLU A 51 9.90 13.82 -1.31
N ASN A 52 9.12 14.88 -1.52
CA ASN A 52 7.67 14.82 -1.57
C ASN A 52 7.12 13.93 -2.71
N ARG A 53 7.88 13.71 -3.78
CA ARG A 53 7.49 12.83 -4.89
C ARG A 53 7.93 11.39 -4.70
N ILE A 54 9.06 11.16 -4.04
CA ILE A 54 9.61 9.82 -3.79
C ILE A 54 8.92 9.17 -2.59
N ASP A 55 8.65 9.93 -1.53
CA ASP A 55 8.03 9.43 -0.30
C ASP A 55 6.50 9.26 -0.38
N ASN A 56 5.88 9.72 -1.47
CA ASN A 56 4.42 9.60 -1.61
C ASN A 56 3.92 8.18 -1.90
N VAL A 57 4.79 7.27 -2.34
CA VAL A 57 4.40 5.90 -2.66
C VAL A 57 5.28 4.91 -1.91
N LYS A 58 4.68 4.25 -0.94
CA LYS A 58 5.25 3.06 -0.29
C LYS A 58 4.97 1.83 -1.14
N TRP A 59 5.99 1.00 -1.32
CA TRP A 59 5.90 -0.27 -2.01
C TRP A 59 6.18 -1.39 -1.03
N GLU A 60 5.18 -2.22 -0.77
CA GLU A 60 5.36 -3.45 -0.02
C GLU A 60 5.17 -4.63 -0.97
N GLY A 61 5.99 -5.67 -0.79
CA GLY A 61 5.94 -6.84 -1.66
C GLY A 61 6.20 -8.12 -0.89
N LYS A 62 5.62 -9.21 -1.39
CA LYS A 62 5.85 -10.56 -0.88
C LYS A 62 6.10 -11.49 -2.06
N LEU A 63 7.18 -12.25 -1.98
CA LEU A 63 7.44 -13.37 -2.88
C LEU A 63 7.39 -14.66 -2.07
N GLN A 64 6.60 -15.61 -2.52
CA GLN A 64 6.44 -16.92 -1.88
C GLN A 64 6.54 -18.00 -2.94
N TYR A 65 7.44 -18.94 -2.72
CA TYR A 65 7.54 -20.16 -3.50
C TYR A 65 7.03 -21.33 -2.67
N GLU A 66 6.09 -22.09 -3.21
CA GLU A 66 5.49 -23.25 -2.57
C GLU A 66 5.72 -24.47 -3.43
N TYR A 67 6.38 -25.46 -2.86
CA TYR A 67 6.68 -26.74 -3.54
C TYR A 67 6.03 -27.88 -2.76
N THR A 68 5.17 -28.64 -3.44
CA THR A 68 4.48 -29.79 -2.85
C THR A 68 4.67 -30.99 -3.73
N ARG A 69 5.11 -32.10 -3.15
CA ARG A 69 5.20 -33.41 -3.82
C ARG A 69 4.15 -34.35 -3.27
N LYS A 70 3.20 -34.71 -4.11
CA LYS A 70 2.14 -35.66 -3.78
C LYS A 70 2.49 -37.03 -4.37
N LYS A 71 2.21 -38.12 -3.63
CA LYS A 71 2.56 -39.48 -4.08
C LYS A 71 1.78 -39.94 -5.32
N VAL A 72 0.59 -39.40 -5.56
CA VAL A 72 -0.33 -39.76 -6.64
C VAL A 72 -0.38 -38.71 -7.73
N ASP A 73 -0.39 -37.42 -7.37
CA ASP A 73 -0.64 -36.31 -8.31
C ASP A 73 0.64 -35.65 -8.83
N GLY A 74 1.83 -36.15 -8.45
CA GLY A 74 3.08 -35.59 -8.93
C GLY A 74 3.62 -34.39 -8.13
N VAL A 75 4.26 -33.45 -8.82
CA VAL A 75 4.87 -32.24 -8.26
C VAL A 75 3.97 -31.04 -8.56
N ASP A 76 3.73 -30.23 -7.56
CA ASP A 76 3.04 -28.95 -7.65
C ASP A 76 3.98 -27.87 -7.12
N ALA A 77 4.27 -26.85 -7.90
CA ALA A 77 5.18 -25.79 -7.51
C ALA A 77 4.68 -24.43 -8.00
N ASN A 78 4.32 -23.58 -7.06
CA ASN A 78 3.71 -22.29 -7.30
C ASN A 78 4.59 -21.15 -6.81
N LEU A 79 4.78 -20.15 -7.66
CA LEU A 79 5.37 -18.86 -7.31
C LEU A 79 4.26 -17.83 -7.15
N LYS A 80 4.14 -17.25 -5.96
CA LYS A 80 3.18 -16.20 -5.66
C LYS A 80 3.92 -14.90 -5.43
N PHE A 81 3.62 -13.90 -6.22
CA PHE A 81 4.12 -12.54 -6.05
C PHE A 81 2.97 -11.62 -5.67
N ARG A 82 3.18 -10.82 -4.63
CA ARG A 82 2.23 -9.80 -4.19
C ARG A 82 2.91 -8.45 -4.15
N LEU A 83 2.23 -7.44 -4.65
CA LEU A 83 2.65 -6.06 -4.59
C LEU A 83 1.53 -5.20 -3.99
N GLU A 84 1.85 -4.45 -2.94
CA GLU A 84 0.90 -3.59 -2.22
C GLU A 84 1.42 -2.14 -2.22
N PRO A 85 1.15 -1.36 -3.27
CA PRO A 85 1.45 0.07 -3.30
C PRO A 85 0.47 0.86 -2.43
N GLU A 86 1.00 1.79 -1.65
CA GLU A 86 0.25 2.80 -0.90
C GLU A 86 0.77 4.19 -1.28
N ALA A 87 -0.08 5.03 -1.85
CA ALA A 87 0.24 6.41 -2.19
C ALA A 87 -0.48 7.38 -1.25
N THR A 88 0.27 8.29 -0.63
CA THR A 88 -0.31 9.39 0.16
C THR A 88 -0.72 10.53 -0.77
N VAL A 89 -2.00 10.89 -0.76
CA VAL A 89 -2.55 12.00 -1.56
C VAL A 89 -2.46 13.32 -0.79
N ASN A 90 -2.84 13.28 0.48
CA ASN A 90 -2.72 14.38 1.43
C ASN A 90 -2.80 13.83 2.87
N ASP A 91 -2.85 14.71 3.87
CA ASP A 91 -2.86 14.35 5.29
C ASP A 91 -4.02 13.44 5.71
N HIS A 92 -5.09 13.41 4.93
CA HIS A 92 -6.30 12.63 5.23
C HIS A 92 -6.52 11.45 4.28
N TRP A 93 -6.01 11.50 3.05
CA TRP A 93 -6.33 10.52 2.02
C TRP A 93 -5.12 9.76 1.51
N LYS A 94 -5.30 8.45 1.38
CA LYS A 94 -4.36 7.52 0.77
C LYS A 94 -5.05 6.69 -0.31
N VAL A 95 -4.29 6.32 -1.34
CA VAL A 95 -4.69 5.33 -2.34
C VAL A 95 -3.94 4.05 -2.04
N LYS A 96 -4.67 2.94 -1.99
CA LYS A 96 -4.11 1.61 -1.73
C LYS A 96 -4.51 0.64 -2.81
N ALA A 97 -3.57 -0.18 -3.23
CA ALA A 97 -3.85 -1.27 -4.15
C ALA A 97 -3.16 -2.56 -3.72
N ARG A 98 -3.62 -3.70 -4.26
CA ARG A 98 -2.95 -4.99 -4.13
C ARG A 98 -3.07 -5.74 -5.44
N ILE A 99 -1.94 -6.16 -5.95
CA ILE A 99 -1.79 -6.99 -7.14
C ILE A 99 -1.20 -8.32 -6.68
N ASP A 100 -1.89 -9.40 -6.97
CA ASP A 100 -1.40 -10.76 -6.76
C ASP A 100 -1.14 -11.39 -8.14
N ALA A 101 0.04 -12.00 -8.29
CA ALA A 101 0.41 -12.80 -9.45
C ALA A 101 0.76 -14.21 -8.98
N ASP A 102 0.04 -15.18 -9.51
CA ASP A 102 0.26 -16.59 -9.24
C ASP A 102 0.82 -17.25 -10.50
N TRP A 103 1.89 -18.02 -10.35
CA TRP A 103 2.59 -18.67 -11.44
C TRP A 103 2.92 -20.13 -11.10
N ASP A 104 2.42 -21.07 -11.91
CA ASP A 104 2.85 -22.46 -11.85
C ASP A 104 4.24 -22.60 -12.51
N THR A 105 5.21 -23.08 -11.73
CA THR A 105 6.61 -23.23 -12.20
C THR A 105 6.94 -24.63 -12.70
N VAL A 106 6.03 -25.58 -12.61
CA VAL A 106 6.21 -26.96 -13.09
C VAL A 106 5.70 -27.10 -14.52
N ASP A 107 4.62 -26.39 -14.84
CA ASP A 107 3.98 -26.48 -16.15
C ASP A 107 4.15 -25.16 -16.92
N ASP A 108 5.31 -25.01 -17.58
CA ASP A 108 5.73 -23.82 -18.33
C ASP A 108 4.88 -23.59 -19.61
N GLN A 109 4.02 -24.53 -19.95
CA GLN A 109 3.27 -24.51 -21.22
C GLN A 109 1.96 -23.72 -21.15
N GLY A 110 1.61 -23.11 -20.02
CA GLY A 110 0.30 -22.48 -19.87
C GLY A 110 -0.86 -23.45 -20.13
N ALA A 111 -0.60 -24.72 -19.91
CA ALA A 111 -1.58 -25.77 -20.14
C ALA A 111 -2.78 -25.54 -19.20
N GLU A 112 -3.95 -25.47 -19.81
CA GLU A 112 -5.23 -25.54 -19.10
C GLU A 112 -5.24 -26.86 -18.32
N ARG A 113 -4.91 -26.80 -17.02
CA ARG A 113 -5.01 -27.97 -16.16
C ARG A 113 -6.48 -28.19 -15.84
N LYS A 114 -7.06 -29.21 -16.46
CA LYS A 114 -8.43 -29.63 -16.17
C LYS A 114 -8.43 -30.52 -14.94
N ILE A 115 -8.85 -29.99 -13.81
CA ILE A 115 -9.18 -30.78 -12.62
C ILE A 115 -10.69 -30.93 -12.59
N GLU A 116 -11.18 -32.15 -12.72
CA GLU A 116 -12.61 -32.50 -12.69
C GLU A 116 -13.50 -31.71 -13.70
N GLY A 117 -12.94 -31.36 -14.87
CA GLY A 117 -13.69 -30.62 -15.90
C GLY A 117 -13.72 -29.10 -15.73
N VAL A 118 -13.01 -28.56 -14.75
CA VAL A 118 -12.85 -27.12 -14.52
C VAL A 118 -11.51 -26.68 -15.11
N ASP A 119 -11.52 -25.67 -15.98
CA ASP A 119 -10.31 -25.06 -16.49
C ASP A 119 -9.66 -24.22 -15.40
N VAL A 120 -8.53 -24.67 -14.86
CA VAL A 120 -7.75 -23.93 -13.87
C VAL A 120 -6.63 -23.20 -14.60
N HIS A 121 -6.78 -21.91 -14.77
CA HIS A 121 -5.69 -21.05 -15.27
C HIS A 121 -4.77 -20.71 -14.10
N ASP A 122 -3.63 -21.38 -14.03
CA ASP A 122 -2.69 -21.25 -12.92
C ASP A 122 -1.83 -19.98 -13.00
N ASN A 123 -1.71 -19.37 -14.19
CA ASN A 123 -0.90 -18.17 -14.40
C ASN A 123 -1.81 -16.95 -14.52
N ALA A 124 -1.95 -16.18 -13.46
CA ALA A 124 -2.83 -15.02 -13.48
C ALA A 124 -2.27 -13.84 -12.67
N VAL A 125 -2.35 -12.66 -13.25
CA VAL A 125 -2.17 -11.39 -12.53
C VAL A 125 -3.55 -10.82 -12.20
N LYS A 126 -3.84 -10.62 -10.93
CA LYS A 126 -5.16 -10.18 -10.44
C LYS A 126 -5.03 -8.91 -9.62
N LEU A 127 -5.81 -7.90 -9.95
CA LEU A 127 -6.03 -6.76 -9.06
C LEU A 127 -7.00 -7.19 -7.95
N LYS A 128 -6.46 -7.42 -6.77
CA LYS A 128 -7.24 -7.84 -5.59
C LYS A 128 -7.92 -6.67 -4.90
N ARG A 129 -7.21 -5.55 -4.74
CA ARG A 129 -7.70 -4.35 -4.06
C ARG A 129 -7.31 -3.09 -4.82
N ALA A 130 -8.19 -2.10 -4.86
CA ALA A 130 -7.90 -0.77 -5.36
C ALA A 130 -8.93 0.21 -4.76
N TYR A 131 -8.51 1.00 -3.78
CA TYR A 131 -9.42 1.87 -3.05
C TYR A 131 -8.73 3.12 -2.51
N VAL A 132 -9.53 4.12 -2.20
CA VAL A 132 -9.11 5.28 -1.44
C VAL A 132 -9.48 5.09 0.03
N ALA A 133 -8.58 5.46 0.92
CA ALA A 133 -8.76 5.42 2.37
C ALA A 133 -8.61 6.84 2.94
N GLY A 134 -9.67 7.34 3.56
CA GLY A 134 -9.71 8.63 4.24
C GLY A 134 -9.76 8.45 5.75
N HIS A 135 -9.03 9.30 6.48
CA HIS A 135 -8.98 9.28 7.94
C HIS A 135 -9.20 10.69 8.50
N TYR A 136 -10.21 10.84 9.35
CA TYR A 136 -10.59 12.11 9.99
C TYR A 136 -10.86 11.88 11.49
N GLY A 137 -9.84 12.08 12.32
CA GLY A 137 -9.94 11.82 13.75
C GLY A 137 -10.29 10.36 14.06
N THR A 138 -11.48 10.07 14.52
CA THR A 138 -11.97 8.71 14.80
C THR A 138 -12.84 8.13 13.68
N THR A 139 -12.86 8.78 12.52
CA THR A 139 -13.67 8.35 11.36
C THR A 139 -12.78 7.89 10.23
N ASP A 140 -13.01 6.65 9.74
CA ASP A 140 -12.40 6.11 8.54
C ASP A 140 -13.43 5.99 7.42
N ILE A 141 -13.05 6.38 6.21
CA ILE A 141 -13.88 6.29 5.00
C ILE A 141 -13.07 5.53 3.96
N ASN A 142 -13.63 4.44 3.41
CA ASN A 142 -13.00 3.72 2.31
C ASN A 142 -13.97 3.63 1.13
N ALA A 143 -13.44 3.75 -0.09
CA ALA A 143 -14.24 3.62 -1.31
C ALA A 143 -13.42 2.99 -2.45
N GLY A 144 -14.02 2.04 -3.16
CA GLY A 144 -13.41 1.30 -4.25
C GLY A 144 -13.55 -0.21 -4.09
N LEU A 145 -12.53 -0.96 -4.51
CA LEU A 145 -12.43 -2.40 -4.25
C LEU A 145 -11.73 -2.62 -2.91
N ILE A 146 -12.53 -2.76 -1.86
CA ILE A 146 -12.14 -2.69 -0.46
C ILE A 146 -12.04 -4.09 0.13
N PRO A 147 -11.01 -4.39 0.95
CA PRO A 147 -11.03 -5.56 1.83
C PRO A 147 -12.04 -5.35 2.95
N TYR A 148 -12.81 -6.34 3.24
CA TYR A 148 -13.67 -6.36 4.42
C TYR A 148 -13.64 -7.70 5.11
N TYR A 149 -13.40 -7.65 6.40
CA TYR A 149 -13.45 -8.80 7.29
C TYR A 149 -14.49 -8.51 8.37
N SER A 150 -15.49 -9.35 8.48
CA SER A 150 -16.37 -9.34 9.66
C SER A 150 -15.55 -9.71 10.89
N GLU A 151 -16.04 -9.36 12.09
CA GLU A 151 -15.37 -9.74 13.33
C GLU A 151 -15.13 -11.26 13.32
N GLN A 152 -13.86 -11.68 13.51
CA GLN A 152 -13.39 -13.06 13.39
C GLN A 152 -13.51 -13.72 12.00
N GLY A 153 -13.86 -12.98 10.94
CA GLY A 153 -13.94 -13.52 9.57
C GLY A 153 -15.06 -14.53 9.32
N VAL A 154 -15.96 -14.75 10.28
CA VAL A 154 -16.94 -15.84 10.22
C VAL A 154 -18.08 -15.57 9.23
N VAL A 155 -18.50 -14.31 9.09
CA VAL A 155 -19.64 -13.95 8.22
C VAL A 155 -19.18 -13.53 6.83
N PHE A 156 -18.10 -12.77 6.77
CA PHE A 156 -17.54 -12.26 5.53
C PHE A 156 -16.03 -12.07 5.66
N ASP A 157 -15.30 -12.66 4.73
CA ASP A 157 -13.85 -12.51 4.55
C ASP A 157 -13.56 -12.41 3.05
N GLY A 158 -13.36 -11.22 2.54
CA GLY A 158 -13.12 -11.03 1.11
C GLY A 158 -13.11 -9.57 0.69
N GLU A 159 -13.19 -9.35 -0.62
CA GLU A 159 -13.23 -8.03 -1.22
C GLU A 159 -14.63 -7.70 -1.72
N PHE A 160 -15.05 -6.45 -1.53
CA PHE A 160 -16.27 -5.92 -2.15
C PHE A 160 -16.01 -4.59 -2.84
N SER A 161 -16.77 -4.34 -3.89
CA SER A 161 -16.74 -3.06 -4.62
C SER A 161 -17.81 -2.14 -4.06
N GLY A 162 -17.39 -1.08 -3.36
CA GLY A 162 -18.35 -0.19 -2.70
C GLY A 162 -17.67 0.83 -1.81
N ALA A 163 -18.35 1.19 -0.72
CA ALA A 163 -17.86 2.12 0.27
C ALA A 163 -18.13 1.63 1.70
N SER A 164 -17.28 2.03 2.63
CA SER A 164 -17.48 1.83 4.06
C SER A 164 -17.15 3.09 4.84
N VAL A 165 -17.85 3.30 5.94
CA VAL A 165 -17.60 4.38 6.90
C VAL A 165 -17.55 3.76 8.29
N THR A 166 -16.43 3.95 8.97
CA THR A 166 -16.26 3.54 10.38
C THR A 166 -16.24 4.78 11.26
N LEU A 167 -17.09 4.80 12.26
CA LEU A 167 -17.15 5.83 13.29
C LEU A 167 -16.63 5.26 14.60
N GLY A 168 -15.91 6.04 15.38
CA GLY A 168 -15.37 5.61 16.67
C GLY A 168 -14.18 4.67 16.53
N LYS A 169 -13.38 4.76 15.45
CA LYS A 169 -12.16 3.98 15.30
C LYS A 169 -11.25 4.21 16.50
N ASP A 170 -10.69 3.11 17.01
CA ASP A 170 -9.83 3.09 18.20
C ASP A 170 -10.51 3.57 19.50
N GLN A 171 -11.85 3.69 19.48
CA GLN A 171 -12.67 3.96 20.66
C GLN A 171 -13.24 2.65 21.24
N PRO A 172 -13.67 2.66 22.51
CA PRO A 172 -14.32 1.50 23.12
C PRO A 172 -15.58 1.04 22.37
N LEU A 173 -16.27 1.94 21.70
CA LEU A 173 -17.41 1.67 20.83
C LEU A 173 -17.11 2.17 19.41
N ALA A 174 -17.17 1.29 18.44
CA ALA A 174 -17.01 1.60 17.03
C ALA A 174 -18.15 1.00 16.20
N GLY A 175 -18.56 1.74 15.17
CA GLY A 175 -19.60 1.29 14.25
C GLY A 175 -19.12 1.43 12.79
N THR A 176 -19.27 0.38 11.98
CA THR A 176 -18.95 0.40 10.56
C THR A 176 -20.20 0.14 9.74
N LEU A 177 -20.54 1.10 8.87
CA LEU A 177 -21.53 0.94 7.81
C LEU A 177 -20.82 0.62 6.52
N LEU A 178 -21.37 -0.32 5.74
CA LEU A 178 -20.85 -0.66 4.42
C LEU A 178 -21.97 -0.91 3.41
N ALA A 179 -21.69 -0.56 2.14
CA ALA A 179 -22.60 -0.84 1.04
C ALA A 179 -21.81 -1.04 -0.26
N GLY A 180 -22.20 -2.04 -1.04
CA GLY A 180 -21.51 -2.34 -2.30
C GLY A 180 -21.92 -3.68 -2.90
N ARG A 181 -21.01 -4.27 -3.69
CA ARG A 181 -21.16 -5.58 -4.31
C ARG A 181 -20.03 -6.50 -3.91
N ALA A 182 -20.35 -7.67 -3.38
CA ALA A 182 -19.38 -8.72 -3.10
C ALA A 182 -18.93 -9.41 -4.40
N ARG A 183 -17.63 -9.62 -4.58
CA ARG A 183 -17.08 -10.30 -5.76
C ARG A 183 -17.15 -11.81 -5.66
N GLU A 184 -17.07 -12.36 -4.46
CA GLU A 184 -16.95 -13.80 -4.21
C GLU A 184 -18.25 -14.43 -3.74
N ILE A 185 -19.26 -13.63 -3.39
CA ILE A 185 -20.59 -14.14 -3.02
C ILE A 185 -21.49 -14.03 -4.26
N HIS A 186 -21.90 -15.17 -4.79
CA HIS A 186 -22.84 -15.26 -5.90
C HIS A 186 -24.24 -15.47 -5.34
N ALA A 187 -25.19 -14.60 -5.72
CA ALA A 187 -26.57 -14.69 -5.24
C ALA A 187 -27.38 -15.79 -5.96
N ASP A 188 -26.89 -16.22 -7.11
CA ASP A 188 -27.58 -17.18 -7.96
C ASP A 188 -26.60 -18.13 -8.67
N ALA A 189 -27.17 -19.17 -9.31
CA ALA A 189 -26.40 -20.14 -10.10
C ALA A 189 -25.75 -19.54 -11.36
N ALA A 190 -26.08 -18.31 -11.74
CA ALA A 190 -25.47 -17.59 -12.87
C ALA A 190 -24.21 -16.80 -12.48
N GLY A 191 -23.84 -16.81 -11.22
CA GLY A 191 -22.61 -16.14 -10.74
C GLY A 191 -22.69 -14.60 -10.70
N ALA A 192 -23.91 -14.03 -10.66
CA ALA A 192 -24.08 -12.60 -10.52
C ALA A 192 -23.60 -12.09 -9.14
N PRO A 193 -22.86 -10.97 -9.09
CA PRO A 193 -22.39 -10.45 -7.82
C PRO A 193 -23.54 -9.97 -6.95
N SER A 194 -23.52 -10.34 -5.67
CA SER A 194 -24.55 -9.93 -4.70
C SER A 194 -24.35 -8.53 -4.20
N ASN A 195 -25.43 -7.77 -4.07
CA ASN A 195 -25.44 -6.54 -3.30
C ASN A 195 -25.24 -6.84 -1.81
N VAL A 196 -24.33 -6.12 -1.19
CA VAL A 196 -24.02 -6.25 0.24
C VAL A 196 -24.27 -4.92 0.92
N GLN A 197 -25.02 -4.97 2.01
CA GLN A 197 -25.17 -3.87 2.95
C GLN A 197 -24.96 -4.45 4.35
N GLY A 198 -24.22 -3.75 5.18
CA GLY A 198 -23.88 -4.24 6.49
C GLY A 198 -23.68 -3.12 7.50
N LEU A 199 -24.00 -3.47 8.74
CA LEU A 199 -23.67 -2.71 9.92
C LEU A 199 -22.90 -3.63 10.85
N ASN A 200 -21.68 -3.24 11.20
CA ASN A 200 -20.88 -3.89 12.22
C ASN A 200 -20.71 -2.96 13.41
N VAL A 201 -20.97 -3.43 14.61
CA VAL A 201 -20.76 -2.67 15.84
C VAL A 201 -19.80 -3.45 16.72
N THR A 202 -18.68 -2.85 17.04
CA THR A 202 -17.64 -3.43 17.91
C THR A 202 -17.63 -2.66 19.22
N TRP A 203 -17.74 -3.39 20.33
CA TRP A 203 -17.61 -2.86 21.67
C TRP A 203 -16.47 -3.56 22.40
N LYS A 204 -15.48 -2.78 22.83
CA LYS A 204 -14.34 -3.23 23.65
C LYS A 204 -14.42 -2.52 24.98
N PRO A 205 -14.94 -3.18 26.04
CA PRO A 205 -14.93 -2.60 27.38
C PRO A 205 -13.49 -2.35 27.83
N SER A 206 -13.25 -1.24 28.53
CA SER A 206 -11.93 -1.01 29.14
C SER A 206 -11.65 -2.11 30.18
N GLU A 207 -10.44 -2.66 30.17
CA GLU A 207 -10.01 -3.68 31.14
C GLU A 207 -9.73 -3.11 32.55
N GLU A 208 -10.38 -2.04 32.94
CA GLU A 208 -10.32 -1.53 34.33
C GLU A 208 -11.44 -2.16 35.17
N PHE A 209 -11.19 -3.38 35.63
CA PHE A 209 -11.78 -3.94 36.83
C PHE A 209 -10.73 -4.66 37.65
#